data_c677c83729e5d74f1682e046615f8d0e
#
_entry.id   c677c83729e5d74f1682e046615f8d0e
#
_cell.length_a   1.000
_cell.length_b   1.000
_cell.length_c   1.000
_cell.angle_alpha   90.00
_cell.angle_beta   90.00
_cell.angle_gamma   90.00
#
_symmetry.space_group_name_H-M   'P 1'
#
loop_
_entity.id
_entity.type
_entity.pdbx_description
1 polymer ?
#
loop_
_entity_poly.entity_id
_entity_poly.type
_entity_poly.pdbx_seq_one_letter_code
_entity_poly.pdbx_strand_id
1 'polypeptide(L)'
;MVGAEMSAIRRICQDLGLPIGDSFTQDWAYELPEEFRDEAAFYKYLAAYRREEYGNNEKRLLVRLTLDIANDLLQQEEEVGRKTWSALADVLRTNPELHRDQIEYWAMHGESLENAFSLTPLARALCEELYT
;
A
#
# COMPACT_ATOMS: atom_id res chain seq x y z
N MET A 1 4.91 -5.75 16.98
CA MET A 1 5.20 -7.12 17.34
C MET A 1 5.30 -8.00 16.13
N VAL A 2 6.39 -8.72 16.05
CA VAL A 2 6.69 -9.55 14.88
C VAL A 2 5.62 -10.66 14.70
N GLY A 3 5.14 -11.26 15.79
CA GLY A 3 4.16 -12.33 15.71
C GLY A 3 2.81 -11.90 15.14
N ALA A 4 2.30 -10.73 15.54
CA ALA A 4 1.02 -10.23 15.07
C ALA A 4 1.10 -9.85 13.59
N GLU A 5 2.21 -9.24 13.16
CA GLU A 5 2.43 -8.87 11.77
C GLU A 5 2.53 -10.11 10.89
N MET A 6 3.27 -11.13 11.33
CA MET A 6 3.39 -12.38 10.59
C MET A 6 2.07 -13.12 10.47
N SER A 7 1.25 -13.09 11.53
CA SER A 7 -0.09 -13.71 11.49
C SER A 7 -0.98 -13.01 10.47
N ALA A 8 -0.90 -11.67 10.39
CA ALA A 8 -1.66 -10.89 9.43
C ALA A 8 -1.22 -11.19 7.99
N ILE A 9 0.08 -11.32 7.74
CA ILE A 9 0.60 -11.68 6.42
C ILE A 9 0.06 -13.05 6.00
N ARG A 10 0.13 -14.04 6.89
CA ARG A 10 -0.38 -15.38 6.59
C ARG A 10 -1.85 -15.37 6.24
N ARG A 11 -2.64 -14.63 7.03
CA ARG A 11 -4.07 -14.53 6.83
C ARG A 11 -4.39 -13.94 5.45
N ILE A 12 -3.75 -12.83 5.11
CA ILE A 12 -3.96 -12.18 3.82
C ILE A 12 -3.55 -13.10 2.69
N CYS A 13 -2.40 -13.77 2.80
CA CYS A 13 -1.94 -14.69 1.76
C CYS A 13 -2.91 -15.86 1.57
N GLN A 14 -3.42 -16.43 2.66
CA GLN A 14 -4.40 -17.51 2.57
C GLN A 14 -5.69 -17.06 1.93
N ASP A 15 -6.20 -15.90 2.37
CA ASP A 15 -7.50 -15.40 1.90
C ASP A 15 -7.47 -14.96 0.45
N LEU A 16 -6.35 -14.42 -0.01
CA LEU A 16 -6.22 -13.84 -1.35
C LEU A 16 -5.41 -14.70 -2.32
N GLY A 17 -4.93 -15.85 -1.87
CA GLY A 17 -4.17 -16.76 -2.72
C GLY A 17 -2.79 -16.24 -3.08
N LEU A 18 -2.15 -15.50 -2.20
CA LEU A 18 -0.81 -14.95 -2.45
C LEU A 18 0.28 -15.91 -1.98
N PRO A 19 1.43 -15.94 -2.68
CA PRO A 19 2.54 -16.77 -2.22
C PRO A 19 3.16 -16.22 -0.96
N ILE A 20 3.54 -17.12 -0.05
CA ILE A 20 4.32 -16.79 1.13
C ILE A 20 5.71 -17.36 0.89
N GLY A 21 6.74 -16.52 0.95
CA GLY A 21 8.12 -17.00 0.82
C GLY A 21 8.55 -17.81 2.05
N ASP A 22 9.73 -18.39 1.96
CA ASP A 22 10.28 -19.21 3.05
C ASP A 22 10.57 -18.39 4.31
N SER A 23 10.72 -17.09 4.18
CA SER A 23 10.94 -16.20 5.32
C SER A 23 9.95 -15.05 5.28
N PHE A 24 9.43 -14.70 6.46
CA PHE A 24 8.55 -13.54 6.61
C PHE A 24 9.44 -12.31 6.78
N THR A 25 9.72 -11.62 5.69
CA THR A 25 10.56 -10.43 5.71
C THR A 25 9.70 -9.17 5.62
N GLN A 26 10.28 -8.02 5.99
CA GLN A 26 9.63 -6.73 5.81
C GLN A 26 9.43 -6.41 4.32
N ASP A 27 10.16 -7.11 3.47
CA ASP A 27 10.13 -6.89 2.02
C ASP A 27 9.13 -7.79 1.30
N TRP A 28 8.30 -8.52 2.05
CA TRP A 28 7.32 -9.44 1.48
C TRP A 28 6.55 -8.83 0.30
N ALA A 29 6.05 -7.60 0.46
CA ALA A 29 5.26 -6.95 -0.59
C ALA A 29 6.06 -6.72 -1.87
N TYR A 30 7.35 -6.42 -1.74
CA TYR A 30 8.23 -6.20 -2.89
C TYR A 30 8.65 -7.50 -3.58
N GLU A 31 8.58 -8.61 -2.87
CA GLU A 31 9.01 -9.91 -3.37
C GLU A 31 7.91 -10.66 -4.13
N LEU A 32 6.68 -10.15 -4.14
CA LEU A 32 5.59 -10.78 -4.84
C LEU A 32 5.83 -10.80 -6.35
N PRO A 33 5.51 -11.92 -7.04
CA PRO A 33 5.57 -11.96 -8.50
C PRO A 33 4.68 -10.90 -9.13
N GLU A 34 5.05 -10.47 -10.33
CA GLU A 34 4.37 -9.38 -11.04
C GLU A 34 2.87 -9.63 -11.22
N GLU A 35 2.46 -10.86 -11.40
CA GLU A 35 1.04 -11.22 -11.55
C GLU A 35 0.20 -10.87 -10.31
N PHE A 36 0.84 -10.68 -9.15
CA PHE A 36 0.19 -10.25 -7.92
C PHE A 36 0.37 -8.75 -7.66
N ARG A 37 0.92 -8.02 -8.61
CA ARG A 37 1.24 -6.59 -8.49
C ARG A 37 0.72 -5.78 -9.68
N ASP A 38 -0.22 -6.29 -10.44
CA ASP A 38 -0.81 -5.58 -11.57
C ASP A 38 -2.04 -4.75 -11.12
N GLU A 39 -2.64 -4.05 -12.05
CA GLU A 39 -3.81 -3.21 -11.78
C GLU A 39 -4.98 -4.02 -11.20
N ALA A 40 -5.25 -5.18 -11.75
CA ALA A 40 -6.33 -6.04 -11.28
C ALA A 40 -6.09 -6.49 -9.84
N ALA A 41 -4.85 -6.88 -9.53
CA ALA A 41 -4.48 -7.26 -8.16
C ALA A 41 -4.63 -6.09 -7.20
N PHE A 42 -4.25 -4.89 -7.63
CA PHE A 42 -4.40 -3.69 -6.82
C PHE A 42 -5.85 -3.50 -6.36
N TYR A 43 -6.80 -3.58 -7.27
CA TYR A 43 -8.22 -3.41 -6.92
C TYR A 43 -8.74 -4.54 -6.04
N LYS A 44 -8.23 -5.75 -6.22
CA LYS A 44 -8.55 -6.89 -5.36
C LYS A 44 -8.13 -6.59 -3.91
N TYR A 45 -6.96 -6.00 -3.72
CA TYR A 45 -6.47 -5.68 -2.39
C TYR A 45 -7.25 -4.54 -1.75
N LEU A 46 -7.66 -3.54 -2.51
CA LEU A 46 -8.52 -2.47 -1.99
C LEU A 46 -9.88 -3.01 -1.56
N ALA A 47 -10.45 -3.95 -2.32
CA ALA A 47 -11.70 -4.57 -1.93
C ALA A 47 -11.54 -5.38 -0.63
N ALA A 48 -10.42 -6.08 -0.48
CA ALA A 48 -10.14 -6.85 0.72
C ALA A 48 -10.02 -5.96 1.96
N TYR A 49 -9.51 -4.74 1.80
CA TYR A 49 -9.40 -3.79 2.91
C TYR A 49 -10.72 -3.57 3.63
N ARG A 50 -11.84 -3.70 2.92
CA ARG A 50 -13.17 -3.45 3.48
C ARG A 50 -13.79 -4.67 4.17
N ARG A 51 -13.07 -5.79 4.25
CA ARG A 51 -13.58 -6.97 4.95
C ARG A 51 -13.71 -6.70 6.44
N GLU A 52 -14.87 -7.03 7.02
CA GLU A 52 -15.13 -6.79 8.43
C GLU A 52 -14.23 -7.60 9.36
N GLU A 53 -13.82 -8.79 8.95
CA GLU A 53 -12.96 -9.66 9.75
C GLU A 53 -11.52 -9.18 9.84
N TYR A 54 -11.11 -8.19 9.02
CA TYR A 54 -9.75 -7.67 9.04
C TYR A 54 -9.58 -6.57 10.07
N GLY A 55 -8.57 -6.73 10.94
CA GLY A 55 -8.21 -5.72 11.91
C GLY A 55 -7.14 -4.76 11.36
N ASN A 56 -6.59 -3.96 12.26
CA ASN A 56 -5.63 -2.92 11.89
C ASN A 56 -4.36 -3.48 11.23
N ASN A 57 -3.87 -4.63 11.70
CA ASN A 57 -2.66 -5.22 11.14
C ASN A 57 -2.84 -5.62 9.68
N GLU A 58 -3.97 -6.27 9.34
CA GLU A 58 -4.28 -6.66 7.98
C GLU A 58 -4.50 -5.45 7.09
N LYS A 59 -5.20 -4.44 7.59
CA LYS A 59 -5.42 -3.20 6.84
C LYS A 59 -4.12 -2.47 6.53
N ARG A 60 -3.20 -2.41 7.50
CA ARG A 60 -1.91 -1.77 7.28
C ARG A 60 -1.07 -2.52 6.25
N LEU A 61 -1.12 -3.85 6.26
CA LEU A 61 -0.41 -4.66 5.27
C LEU A 61 -0.95 -4.45 3.86
N LEU A 62 -2.29 -4.39 3.72
CA LEU A 62 -2.91 -4.14 2.43
C LEU A 62 -2.56 -2.74 1.91
N VAL A 63 -2.51 -1.74 2.79
CA VAL A 63 -2.11 -0.38 2.41
C VAL A 63 -0.64 -0.35 2.00
N ARG A 64 0.23 -1.03 2.75
CA ARG A 64 1.65 -1.12 2.38
C ARG A 64 1.82 -1.69 0.98
N LEU A 65 1.12 -2.78 0.70
CA LEU A 65 1.18 -3.44 -0.61
C LEU A 65 0.63 -2.53 -1.72
N THR A 66 -0.53 -1.92 -1.50
CA THR A 66 -1.14 -1.07 -2.53
C THR A 66 -0.38 0.22 -2.79
N LEU A 67 0.25 0.80 -1.76
CA LEU A 67 1.12 1.98 -1.95
C LEU A 67 2.30 1.64 -2.86
N ASP A 68 2.93 0.50 -2.62
CA ASP A 68 4.06 0.06 -3.42
C ASP A 68 3.66 -0.20 -4.88
N ILE A 69 2.52 -0.88 -5.07
CA ILE A 69 2.01 -1.16 -6.41
C ILE A 69 1.63 0.14 -7.13
N ALA A 70 0.98 1.08 -6.45
CA ALA A 70 0.62 2.36 -7.05
C ALA A 70 1.87 3.13 -7.54
N ASN A 71 2.95 3.08 -6.76
CA ASN A 71 4.20 3.69 -7.18
C ASN A 71 4.76 3.05 -8.45
N ASP A 72 4.74 1.71 -8.52
CA ASP A 72 5.19 1.00 -9.72
C ASP A 72 4.34 1.34 -10.93
N LEU A 73 3.02 1.39 -10.77
CA LEU A 73 2.10 1.70 -11.86
C LEU A 73 2.31 3.13 -12.39
N LEU A 74 2.59 4.08 -11.48
CA LEU A 74 2.91 5.45 -11.90
C LEU A 74 4.16 5.51 -12.78
N GLN A 75 5.14 4.66 -12.50
CA GLN A 75 6.36 4.60 -13.31
C GLN A 75 6.12 3.94 -14.66
N GLN A 76 5.25 2.94 -14.71
CA GLN A 76 4.99 2.17 -15.93
C GLN A 76 3.99 2.87 -16.84
N GLU A 77 2.90 3.39 -16.28
CA GLU A 77 1.84 4.03 -17.03
C GLU A 77 1.15 5.06 -16.14
N GLU A 78 1.50 6.33 -16.34
CA GLU A 78 1.07 7.42 -15.45
C GLU A 78 -0.45 7.48 -15.28
N GLU A 79 -1.21 7.31 -16.36
CA GLU A 79 -2.67 7.39 -16.29
C GLU A 79 -3.26 6.31 -15.37
N VAL A 80 -2.79 5.08 -15.53
CA VAL A 80 -3.22 3.96 -14.66
C VAL A 80 -2.79 4.21 -13.23
N GLY A 81 -1.56 4.68 -13.03
CA GLY A 81 -1.05 4.99 -11.70
C GLY A 81 -1.86 6.06 -10.99
N ARG A 82 -2.25 7.12 -11.69
CA ARG A 82 -3.07 8.18 -11.10
C ARG A 82 -4.47 7.69 -10.74
N LYS A 83 -5.04 6.84 -11.58
CA LYS A 83 -6.36 6.25 -11.32
C LYS A 83 -6.33 5.35 -10.09
N THR A 84 -5.33 4.48 -10.00
CA THR A 84 -5.18 3.60 -8.84
C THR A 84 -4.90 4.40 -7.57
N TRP A 85 -4.05 5.43 -7.66
CA TRP A 85 -3.81 6.32 -6.53
C TRP A 85 -5.10 6.98 -6.03
N SER A 86 -5.95 7.47 -6.94
CA SER A 86 -7.20 8.11 -6.57
C SER A 86 -8.09 7.17 -5.74
N ALA A 87 -8.19 5.91 -6.15
CA ALA A 87 -8.96 4.90 -5.42
C ALA A 87 -8.33 4.62 -4.05
N LEU A 88 -7.01 4.50 -3.99
CA LEU A 88 -6.31 4.27 -2.72
C LEU A 88 -6.45 5.46 -1.78
N ALA A 89 -6.34 6.68 -2.30
CA ALA A 89 -6.48 7.88 -1.49
C ALA A 89 -7.85 7.94 -0.81
N ASP A 90 -8.90 7.53 -1.51
CA ASP A 90 -10.25 7.47 -0.91
C ASP A 90 -10.29 6.52 0.27
N VAL A 91 -9.62 5.37 0.17
CA VAL A 91 -9.50 4.42 1.28
C VAL A 91 -8.72 5.04 2.44
N LEU A 92 -7.60 5.69 2.15
CA LEU A 92 -6.76 6.30 3.18
C LEU A 92 -7.50 7.42 3.94
N ARG A 93 -8.36 8.15 3.25
CA ARG A 93 -9.17 9.20 3.88
C ARG A 93 -10.18 8.65 4.90
N THR A 94 -10.55 7.38 4.79
CA THR A 94 -11.48 6.76 5.75
C THR A 94 -10.81 6.44 7.08
N ASN A 95 -9.47 6.34 7.11
CA ASN A 95 -8.76 5.96 8.32
C ASN A 95 -7.39 6.63 8.40
N PRO A 96 -7.36 7.97 8.38
CA PRO A 96 -6.12 8.73 8.21
C PRO A 96 -5.10 8.52 9.33
N GLU A 97 -5.54 8.35 10.57
CA GLU A 97 -4.60 8.18 11.68
C GLU A 97 -3.91 6.81 11.65
N LEU A 98 -4.63 5.77 11.25
CA LEU A 98 -4.06 4.42 11.15
C LEU A 98 -2.92 4.35 10.14
N HIS A 99 -3.01 5.11 9.06
CA HIS A 99 -2.07 5.04 7.94
C HIS A 99 -1.13 6.24 7.84
N ARG A 100 -1.14 7.13 8.84
CA ARG A 100 -0.35 8.36 8.80
C ARG A 100 1.14 8.12 8.51
N ASP A 101 1.75 7.22 9.25
CA ASP A 101 3.18 6.92 9.08
C ASP A 101 3.48 6.32 7.71
N GLN A 102 2.54 5.53 7.17
CA GLN A 102 2.70 4.94 5.85
C GLN A 102 2.65 6.00 4.75
N ILE A 103 1.70 6.93 4.84
CA ILE A 103 1.60 8.03 3.88
C ILE A 103 2.82 8.94 3.98
N GLU A 104 3.25 9.26 5.20
CA GLU A 104 4.43 10.12 5.42
C GLU A 104 5.71 9.49 4.88
N TYR A 105 5.84 8.17 4.98
CA TYR A 105 6.98 7.46 4.39
C TYR A 105 7.10 7.76 2.89
N TRP A 106 6.00 7.66 2.15
CA TRP A 106 6.01 7.91 0.71
C TRP A 106 6.09 9.40 0.37
N ALA A 107 5.66 10.27 1.29
CA ALA A 107 5.76 11.71 1.10
C ALA A 107 7.21 12.21 1.11
N MET A 108 8.10 11.51 1.79
CA MET A 108 9.55 11.83 1.84
C MET A 108 9.79 13.32 2.10
N HIS A 109 9.21 13.85 3.18
CA HIS A 109 9.36 15.26 3.53
C HIS A 109 10.84 15.63 3.67
N GLY A 110 11.22 16.75 3.09
CA GLY A 110 12.61 17.21 3.12
C GLY A 110 13.48 16.70 1.99
N GLU A 111 13.01 15.71 1.21
CA GLU A 111 13.76 15.19 0.08
C GLU A 111 13.40 15.94 -1.20
N SER A 112 14.36 16.12 -2.12
CA SER A 112 14.08 16.70 -3.42
C SER A 112 13.28 15.74 -4.28
N LEU A 113 12.44 16.26 -5.18
CA LEU A 113 11.64 15.40 -6.06
C LEU A 113 12.48 14.57 -7.02
N GLU A 114 13.71 15.02 -7.33
CA GLU A 114 14.63 14.26 -8.18
C GLU A 114 15.03 12.92 -7.55
N ASN A 115 15.10 12.88 -6.23
CA ASN A 115 15.53 11.71 -5.47
C ASN A 115 14.37 10.98 -4.81
N ALA A 116 13.15 11.40 -5.09
CA ALA A 116 11.95 10.85 -4.45
C ALA A 116 11.29 9.78 -5.32
N PHE A 117 10.32 9.08 -4.75
CA PHE A 117 9.50 8.12 -5.48
C PHE A 117 8.53 8.83 -6.41
N SER A 118 8.04 8.12 -7.43
CA SER A 118 7.01 8.66 -8.32
C SER A 118 5.73 9.03 -7.57
N LEU A 119 5.41 8.29 -6.51
CA LEU A 119 4.25 8.52 -5.67
C LEU A 119 4.39 9.74 -4.75
N THR A 120 5.61 10.22 -4.50
CA THR A 120 5.88 11.24 -3.50
C THR A 120 5.06 12.52 -3.66
N PRO A 121 4.94 13.14 -4.85
CA PRO A 121 4.12 14.36 -4.96
C PRO A 121 2.68 14.15 -4.55
N LEU A 122 2.10 13.00 -4.90
CA LEU A 122 0.73 12.66 -4.54
C LEU A 122 0.58 12.41 -3.05
N ALA A 123 1.55 11.70 -2.46
CA ALA A 123 1.54 11.45 -1.01
C ALA A 123 1.69 12.75 -0.21
N ARG A 124 2.53 13.68 -0.68
CA ARG A 124 2.68 14.99 -0.03
C ARG A 124 1.37 15.79 -0.06
N ALA A 125 0.68 15.79 -1.20
CA ALA A 125 -0.60 16.47 -1.31
C ALA A 125 -1.62 15.90 -0.34
N LEU A 126 -1.66 14.58 -0.20
CA LEU A 126 -2.57 13.93 0.74
C LEU A 126 -2.21 14.25 2.18
N CYS A 127 -0.94 14.30 2.53
CA CYS A 127 -0.50 14.72 3.86
C CYS A 127 -0.99 16.13 4.19
N GLU A 128 -0.89 17.07 3.25
CA GLU A 128 -1.37 18.43 3.45
C GLU A 128 -2.88 18.44 3.68
N GLU A 129 -3.62 17.63 2.95
CA GLU A 129 -5.06 17.53 3.10
C GLU A 129 -5.46 16.96 4.46
N LEU A 130 -4.77 15.93 4.93
CA LEU A 130 -5.20 15.16 6.10
C LEU A 130 -4.63 15.66 7.43
N TYR A 131 -3.43 16.24 7.43
CA TYR A 131 -2.67 16.47 8.66
C TYR A 131 -2.24 17.92 8.89
N THR A 132 -2.78 18.86 8.14
CA THR A 132 -2.49 20.29 8.36
C THR A 132 -3.71 21.09 8.81
#